data_9830c04604fdf859e0d3ce02706a797d
#
_entry.id   9830c04604fdf859e0d3ce02706a797d
#
_cell.length_a   1.000
_cell.length_b   1.000
_cell.length_c   1.000
_cell.angle_alpha   90.00
_cell.angle_beta   90.00
_cell.angle_gamma   90.00
#
_symmetry.space_group_name_H-M   'P 1'
#
loop_
_entity.id
_entity.type
_entity.pdbx_description
1 polymer ?
#
loop_
_entity_poly.entity_id
_entity_poly.type
_entity_poly.pdbx_seq_one_letter_code
_entity_poly.pdbx_strand_id
1 'polypeptide(L)'
;MLVVLPVGPQDRAQAIRWVNWVEELGGIGSHRLMVACARRVPNPSEISRHYELYVPHDEDERGWPMSPNHLFKRVAQHITWSPNPEAYFWCEPDCIPLFPGWLDLLDS
;
A
#
# COMPACT_ATOMS: atom_id res chain seq x y z
N MET A 1 12.03 6.82 1.44
CA MET A 1 10.60 7.21 1.34
C MET A 1 9.70 6.03 1.65
N LEU A 2 8.60 6.26 2.30
CA LEU A 2 7.58 5.23 2.53
C LEU A 2 6.56 5.27 1.39
N VAL A 3 6.32 4.10 0.80
CA VAL A 3 5.25 3.90 -0.20
C VAL A 3 4.13 3.13 0.47
N VAL A 4 2.89 3.57 0.29
CA VAL A 4 1.72 2.85 0.76
C VAL A 4 0.95 2.33 -0.44
N LEU A 5 0.72 1.02 -0.47
CA LEU A 5 -0.12 0.35 -1.46
C LEU A 5 -1.46 0.01 -0.80
N PRO A 6 -2.52 0.77 -1.07
CA PRO A 6 -3.83 0.45 -0.50
C PRO A 6 -4.51 -0.66 -1.30
N VAL A 7 -5.15 -1.58 -0.58
CA VAL A 7 -5.82 -2.74 -1.19
C VAL A 7 -7.23 -2.86 -0.62
N GLY A 8 -8.22 -2.65 -1.46
CA GLY A 8 -9.62 -2.90 -1.13
C GLY A 8 -10.01 -4.34 -1.41
N PRO A 9 -11.25 -4.74 -1.03
CA PRO A 9 -11.69 -6.13 -1.19
C PRO A 9 -11.69 -6.63 -2.64
N GLN A 10 -11.79 -5.73 -3.61
CA GLN A 10 -11.82 -6.09 -5.03
C GLN A 10 -10.46 -5.94 -5.73
N ASP A 11 -9.43 -5.50 -5.00
CA ASP A 11 -8.14 -5.14 -5.58
C ASP A 11 -7.05 -6.18 -5.37
N ARG A 12 -7.39 -7.31 -4.74
CA ARG A 12 -6.40 -8.30 -4.32
C ARG A 12 -5.53 -8.82 -5.47
N ALA A 13 -6.16 -9.24 -6.56
CA ALA A 13 -5.43 -9.77 -7.70
C ALA A 13 -4.53 -8.71 -8.35
N GLN A 14 -5.02 -7.49 -8.46
CA GLN A 14 -4.25 -6.38 -9.02
C GLN A 14 -3.08 -6.00 -8.11
N ALA A 15 -3.28 -6.02 -6.80
CA ALA A 15 -2.21 -5.75 -5.84
C ALA A 15 -1.10 -6.80 -5.90
N ILE A 16 -1.47 -8.09 -6.04
CA ILE A 16 -0.50 -9.18 -6.22
C ILE A 16 0.31 -8.95 -7.49
N ARG A 17 -0.33 -8.61 -8.59
CA ARG A 17 0.35 -8.30 -9.85
C ARG A 17 1.27 -7.09 -9.70
N TRP A 18 0.83 -6.08 -8.95
CA TRP A 18 1.64 -4.89 -8.69
C TRP A 18 2.94 -5.25 -7.94
N VAL A 19 2.84 -6.03 -6.88
CA VAL A 19 4.01 -6.45 -6.10
C VAL A 19 4.94 -7.30 -6.96
N ASN A 20 4.40 -8.24 -7.74
CA ASN A 20 5.20 -9.06 -8.67
C ASN A 20 5.94 -8.18 -9.67
N TRP A 21 5.28 -7.19 -10.23
CA TRP A 21 5.88 -6.26 -11.20
C TRP A 21 7.02 -5.45 -10.57
N VAL A 22 6.81 -4.93 -9.38
CA VAL A 22 7.84 -4.19 -8.65
C VAL A 22 9.06 -5.08 -8.39
N GLU A 23 8.85 -6.33 -8.01
CA GLU A 23 9.97 -7.28 -7.83
C GLU A 23 10.73 -7.52 -9.14
N GLU A 24 10.03 -7.64 -10.26
CA GLU A 24 10.66 -7.79 -11.58
C GLU A 24 11.46 -6.55 -11.98
N LEU A 25 11.05 -5.37 -11.53
CA LEU A 25 11.79 -4.13 -11.77
C LEU A 25 13.03 -3.96 -10.87
N GLY A 26 13.27 -4.90 -9.94
CA GLY A 26 14.39 -4.83 -9.03
C GLY A 26 14.04 -4.48 -7.60
N GLY A 27 12.75 -4.47 -7.26
CA GLY A 27 12.27 -4.19 -5.91
C GLY A 27 12.16 -2.71 -5.59
N ILE A 28 12.20 -2.39 -4.31
CA ILE A 28 12.03 -1.01 -3.83
C ILE A 28 13.34 -0.38 -3.30
N GLY A 29 14.45 -1.11 -3.39
CA GLY A 29 15.76 -0.61 -2.93
C GLY A 29 15.77 -0.29 -1.44
N SER A 30 16.28 0.88 -1.08
CA SER A 30 16.34 1.35 0.31
C SER A 30 15.04 1.96 0.82
N HIS A 31 14.02 2.07 -0.02
CA HIS A 31 12.72 2.59 0.36
C HIS A 31 11.91 1.53 1.11
N ARG A 32 10.80 1.93 1.71
CA ARG A 32 9.91 1.04 2.44
C ARG A 32 8.57 0.94 1.73
N LEU A 33 7.98 -0.24 1.74
CA LEU A 33 6.65 -0.50 1.22
C LEU A 33 5.77 -1.00 2.36
N MET A 34 4.63 -0.34 2.54
CA MET A 34 3.59 -0.81 3.44
C MET A 34 2.36 -1.14 2.61
N VAL A 35 1.94 -2.40 2.66
CA VAL A 35 0.68 -2.83 2.07
C VAL A 35 -0.42 -2.59 3.11
N ALA A 36 -1.39 -1.76 2.77
CA ALA A 36 -2.50 -1.42 3.65
C ALA A 36 -3.76 -2.08 3.12
N CYS A 37 -4.19 -3.15 3.77
CA CYS A 37 -5.34 -3.93 3.32
C CYS A 37 -6.58 -3.59 4.13
N ALA A 38 -7.71 -3.38 3.45
CA ALA A 38 -9.01 -3.35 4.09
C ALA A 38 -9.25 -4.71 4.79
N ARG A 39 -10.02 -4.67 5.87
CA ARG A 39 -10.19 -5.83 6.74
C ARG A 39 -10.74 -7.08 6.03
N ARG A 40 -11.57 -6.91 5.00
CA ARG A 40 -12.17 -8.03 4.27
C ARG A 40 -11.28 -8.64 3.20
N VAL A 41 -10.09 -8.09 2.94
CA VAL A 41 -9.17 -8.68 1.98
C VAL A 41 -8.67 -10.01 2.54
N PRO A 42 -8.90 -11.14 1.87
CA PRO A 42 -8.43 -12.44 2.36
C PRO A 42 -6.92 -12.58 2.19
N ASN A 43 -6.29 -13.27 3.15
CA ASN A 43 -4.88 -13.61 3.11
C ASN A 43 -3.97 -12.43 2.74
N PRO A 44 -4.01 -11.32 3.49
CA PRO A 44 -3.26 -10.12 3.12
C PRO A 44 -1.73 -10.33 3.11
N SER A 45 -1.23 -11.30 3.87
CA SER A 45 0.20 -11.62 3.87
C SER A 45 0.70 -12.18 2.54
N GLU A 46 -0.18 -12.74 1.71
CA GLU A 46 0.17 -13.17 0.36
C GLU A 46 0.46 -11.97 -0.56
N ILE A 47 -0.09 -10.81 -0.23
CA ILE A 47 0.18 -9.57 -0.95
C ILE A 47 1.44 -8.91 -0.41
N SER A 48 1.51 -8.72 0.91
CA SER A 48 2.61 -8.01 1.55
C SER A 48 3.93 -8.76 1.54
N ARG A 49 3.88 -10.10 1.60
CA ARG A 49 5.06 -10.94 1.67
C ARG A 49 5.99 -10.47 2.80
N HIS A 50 7.22 -10.12 2.49
CA HIS A 50 8.21 -9.60 3.46
C HIS A 50 8.10 -8.10 3.71
N TYR A 51 7.22 -7.40 2.98
CA TYR A 51 6.98 -5.98 3.19
C TYR A 51 6.07 -5.74 4.40
N GLU A 52 5.97 -4.48 4.82
CA GLU A 52 5.13 -4.13 5.96
C GLU A 52 3.65 -4.33 5.62
N LEU A 53 2.89 -4.80 6.59
CA LEU A 53 1.44 -5.00 6.43
C LEU A 53 0.70 -4.23 7.52
N TYR A 54 -0.30 -3.46 7.10
CA TYR A 54 -1.22 -2.79 8.00
C TYR A 54 -2.64 -3.14 7.63
N VAL A 55 -3.39 -3.67 8.60
CA VAL A 55 -4.82 -3.98 8.44
C VAL A 55 -5.56 -3.24 9.55
N PRO A 56 -6.37 -2.21 9.24
CA PRO A 56 -7.17 -1.54 10.25
C PRO A 56 -8.11 -2.51 10.95
N HIS A 57 -8.43 -2.23 12.21
CA HIS A 57 -9.33 -3.06 13.00
C HIS A 57 -10.79 -2.93 12.58
N ASP A 58 -11.14 -1.94 11.79
CA ASP A 58 -12.49 -1.69 11.30
C ASP A 58 -12.47 -1.36 9.80
N GLU A 59 -13.64 -1.37 9.18
CA GLU A 59 -13.82 -1.08 7.77
C GLU A 59 -15.17 -0.38 7.56
N ASP A 60 -15.21 0.55 6.62
CA ASP A 60 -16.48 1.12 6.15
C ASP A 60 -16.96 0.24 4.98
N GLU A 61 -18.04 -0.48 5.18
CA GLU A 61 -18.53 -1.47 4.23
C GLU A 61 -19.49 -0.90 3.18
N ARG A 62 -19.69 0.42 3.18
CA ARG A 62 -20.65 1.06 2.25
C ARG A 62 -20.14 1.13 0.81
N GLY A 63 -18.89 0.70 0.54
CA GLY A 63 -18.31 0.72 -0.79
C GLY A 63 -17.78 2.09 -1.18
N TRP A 64 -17.60 2.31 -2.48
CA TRP A 64 -17.10 3.57 -3.03
C TRP A 64 -18.08 4.72 -2.80
N PRO A 65 -17.65 5.93 -2.40
CA PRO A 65 -16.27 6.29 -2.08
C PRO A 65 -15.92 6.15 -0.59
N MET A 66 -16.83 5.69 0.27
CA MET A 66 -16.65 5.67 1.72
C MET A 66 -15.56 4.69 2.16
N SER A 67 -15.56 3.49 1.58
CA SER A 67 -14.63 2.43 1.99
C SER A 67 -13.16 2.81 1.73
N PRO A 68 -12.76 3.23 0.52
CA PRO A 68 -11.37 3.67 0.31
C PRO A 68 -11.02 4.94 1.10
N ASN A 69 -11.96 5.84 1.31
CA ASN A 69 -11.70 7.04 2.13
C ASN A 69 -11.44 6.66 3.58
N HIS A 70 -12.15 5.67 4.11
CA HIS A 70 -11.94 5.16 5.45
C HIS A 70 -10.55 4.54 5.59
N LEU A 71 -10.14 3.72 4.62
CA LEU A 71 -8.80 3.12 4.60
C LEU A 71 -7.72 4.20 4.58
N PHE A 72 -7.86 5.20 3.72
CA PHE A 72 -6.93 6.33 3.67
C PHE A 72 -6.81 7.02 5.02
N LYS A 73 -7.95 7.31 5.66
CA LYS A 73 -7.97 7.95 6.98
C LYS A 73 -7.25 7.11 8.03
N ARG A 74 -7.47 5.80 8.06
CA ARG A 74 -6.83 4.90 9.02
C ARG A 74 -5.31 4.83 8.81
N VAL A 75 -4.88 4.77 7.55
CA VAL A 75 -3.46 4.78 7.22
C VAL A 75 -2.81 6.10 7.66
N ALA A 76 -3.44 7.22 7.34
CA ALA A 76 -2.94 8.53 7.74
C ALA A 76 -2.79 8.64 9.26
N GLN A 77 -3.78 8.16 10.02
CA GLN A 77 -3.72 8.13 11.48
C GLN A 77 -2.60 7.22 11.98
N HIS A 78 -2.48 6.04 11.41
CA HIS A 78 -1.44 5.08 11.78
C HIS A 78 -0.03 5.65 11.62
N ILE A 79 0.22 6.33 10.51
CA ILE A 79 1.53 6.95 10.24
C ILE A 79 1.75 8.17 11.12
N THR A 80 0.76 9.04 11.24
CA THR A 80 0.86 10.29 12.01
C THR A 80 1.07 10.03 13.50
N TRP A 81 0.42 9.00 14.05
CA TRP A 81 0.50 8.66 15.48
C TRP A 81 1.63 7.70 15.82
N SER A 82 2.45 7.32 14.83
CA SER A 82 3.62 6.49 15.08
C SER A 82 4.71 7.31 15.80
N PRO A 83 5.66 6.64 16.49
CA PRO A 83 6.78 7.33 17.13
C PRO A 83 7.62 8.17 16.18
N ASN A 84 7.68 7.78 14.91
CA ASN A 84 8.45 8.47 13.88
C ASN A 84 7.55 8.76 12.67
N PRO A 85 6.66 9.77 12.78
CA PRO A 85 5.79 10.11 11.66
C PRO A 85 6.61 10.59 10.47
N GLU A 86 6.21 10.16 9.27
CA GLU A 86 6.92 10.47 8.03
C GLU A 86 5.95 10.76 6.90
N ALA A 87 6.42 11.47 5.90
CA ALA A 87 5.69 11.63 4.66
C ALA A 87 5.66 10.29 3.90
N TYR A 88 4.60 10.09 3.12
CA TYR A 88 4.45 8.85 2.36
C TYR A 88 3.84 9.12 0.98
N PHE A 89 4.10 8.21 0.07
CA PHE A 89 3.54 8.21 -1.28
C PHE A 89 2.40 7.18 -1.33
N TRP A 90 1.20 7.65 -1.61
CA TRP A 90 0.01 6.80 -1.75
C TRP A 90 -0.05 6.30 -3.19
N CYS A 91 0.21 5.01 -3.39
CA CYS A 91 0.27 4.41 -4.72
C CYS A 91 -0.79 3.33 -4.86
N GLU A 92 -1.88 3.64 -5.52
CA GLU A 92 -2.94 2.67 -5.75
C GLU A 92 -2.46 1.60 -6.74
N PRO A 93 -3.01 0.36 -6.66
CA PRO A 93 -2.48 -0.76 -7.46
C PRO A 93 -2.73 -0.65 -8.97
N ASP A 94 -3.52 0.33 -9.43
CA ASP A 94 -3.65 0.66 -10.84
C ASP A 94 -2.58 1.64 -11.34
N CYS A 95 -1.77 2.18 -10.45
CA CYS A 95 -0.63 3.04 -10.80
C CYS A 95 0.62 2.18 -10.90
N ILE A 96 1.09 1.94 -12.10
CA ILE A 96 2.15 0.96 -12.37
C ILE A 96 3.49 1.65 -12.62
N PRO A 97 4.55 1.33 -11.85
CA PRO A 97 5.89 1.82 -12.15
C PRO A 97 6.39 1.31 -13.50
N LEU A 98 7.11 2.14 -14.23
CA LEU A 98 7.52 1.82 -15.61
C LEU A 98 9.00 1.47 -15.75
N PHE A 99 9.84 1.77 -14.76
CA PHE A 99 11.28 1.54 -14.89
C PHE A 99 11.94 1.33 -13.52
N PRO A 100 13.09 0.64 -13.49
CA PRO A 100 13.87 0.50 -12.26
C PRO A 100 14.31 1.86 -11.72
N GLY A 101 14.39 1.99 -10.40
CA GLY A 101 14.80 3.25 -9.78
C GLY A 101 13.71 4.32 -9.71
N TRP A 102 12.46 3.96 -9.99
CA TRP A 102 11.35 4.91 -9.99
C TRP A 102 11.16 5.62 -8.65
N LEU A 103 11.42 4.94 -7.53
CA LEU A 103 11.30 5.54 -6.19
C LEU A 103 12.40 6.56 -5.92
N ASP A 104 13.62 6.28 -6.37
CA ASP A 104 14.71 7.23 -6.23
C ASP A 104 14.43 8.52 -7.01
N LEU A 105 13.84 8.39 -8.19
CA LEU A 105 13.43 9.53 -8.98
C LEU A 105 12.35 10.37 -8.27
N LEU A 106 11.35 9.71 -7.69
CA LEU A 106 10.29 10.41 -6.96
C LEU A 106 10.78 11.09 -5.69
N ASP A 107 11.79 10.51 -5.06
CA ASP A 107 12.35 10.99 -3.80
C ASP A 107 13.46 12.04 -4.00
N SER A 108 13.81 12.33 -5.22
CA SER A 108 14.90 13.26 -5.54
C SER A 108 14.58 14.74 -5.32
#